data_a5e11a17d0e48e4344dc414b8ffd0cb9
#
_entry.id   a5e11a17d0e48e4344dc414b8ffd0cb9
#
_cell.length_a   1.000
_cell.length_b   1.000
_cell.length_c   1.000
_cell.angle_alpha   90.00
_cell.angle_beta   90.00
_cell.angle_gamma   90.00
#
_symmetry.space_group_name_H-M   'P 1'
#
loop_
_entity.id
_entity.type
_entity.pdbx_description
1 polymer ?
#
loop_
_entity_poly.entity_id
_entity_poly.type
_entity_poly.pdbx_seq_one_letter_code
_entity_poly.pdbx_strand_id
1 'polypeptide(L)'
;LKTVPSLAVSTSGGRGTLTNVFLRGADANHTAVIIDGVKVNPVSGYGFDFGGLALSNIDRIEVLRGEQSALWGSDAMGGVIYITTKKGLEKGKTFNVDYDFGTGSNRTVDGSLTLSGSNNGFYYALHGDSHHTKGISALSNNRFNYTAQDGTAVSTGGSTERDKFHRDNASLRFGYDDNQKGFDFLTSHSSQTANFDNSAMDEKGHYTRTRETLFKLSGFLGNDDELLKHKVGVSHIKTDSDTVGYTSAYDAKKLNANYQLDVNFDREGTLTQGLSFLTDYQKADFNSS
;
A
#
# COMPACT_ATOMS: atom_id res chain seq x y z
N LEU A 1 -6.30 -11.21 2.27
CA LEU A 1 -5.83 -11.63 0.94
C LEU A 1 -5.63 -13.14 0.83
N LYS A 2 -5.08 -13.84 1.83
CA LYS A 2 -4.83 -15.31 1.79
C LYS A 2 -6.08 -16.16 1.51
N THR A 3 -7.27 -15.64 1.72
CA THR A 3 -8.56 -16.33 1.47
C THR A 3 -9.13 -16.09 0.08
N VAL A 4 -8.47 -15.24 -0.72
CA VAL A 4 -8.93 -14.93 -2.10
C VAL A 4 -8.48 -16.04 -3.03
N PRO A 5 -9.39 -16.67 -3.80
CA PRO A 5 -9.03 -17.69 -4.76
C PRO A 5 -8.02 -17.19 -5.81
N SER A 6 -7.04 -18.03 -6.16
CA SER A 6 -5.97 -17.75 -7.13
C SER A 6 -5.01 -16.61 -6.71
N LEU A 7 -4.92 -16.32 -5.42
CA LEU A 7 -3.97 -15.38 -4.85
C LEU A 7 -3.03 -16.15 -3.90
N ALA A 8 -1.73 -16.07 -4.14
CA ALA A 8 -0.70 -16.60 -3.26
C ALA A 8 0.05 -15.47 -2.56
N VAL A 9 0.43 -15.69 -1.31
CA VAL A 9 1.19 -14.73 -0.51
C VAL A 9 2.47 -15.41 -0.05
N SER A 10 3.60 -14.82 -0.36
CA SER A 10 4.92 -15.22 0.13
C SER A 10 5.48 -14.18 1.08
N THR A 11 5.99 -14.62 2.22
CA THR A 11 6.57 -13.77 3.27
C THR A 11 7.98 -14.25 3.57
N SER A 12 8.94 -13.33 3.60
CA SER A 12 10.37 -13.66 3.80
C SER A 12 10.78 -13.80 5.27
N GLY A 13 9.83 -13.72 6.22
CA GLY A 13 10.14 -13.80 7.65
C GLY A 13 8.98 -13.34 8.53
N GLY A 14 9.30 -12.64 9.61
CA GLY A 14 8.35 -12.07 10.54
C GLY A 14 7.53 -10.90 9.96
N ARG A 15 6.75 -10.25 10.80
CA ARG A 15 5.95 -9.09 10.39
C ARG A 15 6.85 -7.94 9.93
N GLY A 16 6.46 -7.26 8.86
CA GLY A 16 7.21 -6.14 8.27
C GLY A 16 8.30 -6.56 7.28
N THR A 17 8.61 -7.85 7.17
CA THR A 17 9.51 -8.35 6.12
C THR A 17 8.79 -8.41 4.79
N LEU A 18 9.56 -8.45 3.71
CA LEU A 18 9.06 -8.47 2.34
C LEU A 18 7.93 -9.49 2.18
N THR A 19 6.77 -9.01 1.81
CA THR A 19 5.56 -9.82 1.59
C THR A 19 5.02 -9.56 0.20
N ASN A 20 5.21 -10.51 -0.68
CA ASN A 20 4.75 -10.46 -2.06
C ASN A 20 3.40 -11.14 -2.24
N VAL A 21 2.62 -10.62 -3.16
CA VAL A 21 1.35 -11.19 -3.59
C VAL A 21 1.45 -11.57 -5.06
N PHE A 22 1.08 -12.79 -5.36
CA PHE A 22 1.07 -13.36 -6.71
C PHE A 22 -0.38 -13.65 -7.09
N LEU A 23 -0.85 -13.05 -8.17
CA LEU A 23 -2.22 -13.20 -8.63
C LEU A 23 -2.24 -14.05 -9.91
N ARG A 24 -2.95 -15.21 -9.87
CA ARG A 24 -3.07 -16.15 -11.00
C ARG A 24 -1.71 -16.67 -11.52
N GLY A 25 -0.72 -16.77 -10.67
CA GLY A 25 0.63 -17.22 -11.06
C GLY A 25 1.49 -16.19 -11.79
N ALA A 26 0.99 -14.96 -11.94
CA ALA A 26 1.81 -13.85 -12.45
C ALA A 26 2.79 -13.37 -11.37
N ASP A 27 3.91 -12.82 -11.78
CA ASP A 27 4.91 -12.24 -10.87
C ASP A 27 4.31 -11.06 -10.07
N ALA A 28 4.88 -10.81 -8.90
CA ALA A 28 4.37 -9.79 -7.98
C ALA A 28 4.32 -8.37 -8.59
N ASN A 29 5.26 -8.05 -9.49
CA ASN A 29 5.29 -6.78 -10.23
C ASN A 29 4.25 -6.68 -11.35
N HIS A 30 3.59 -7.79 -11.72
CA HIS A 30 2.48 -7.81 -12.68
C HIS A 30 1.10 -7.66 -12.01
N THR A 31 1.08 -7.33 -10.72
CA THR A 31 -0.13 -6.98 -9.98
C THR A 31 -0.10 -5.51 -9.63
N ALA A 32 -0.98 -4.72 -10.23
CA ALA A 32 -1.10 -3.31 -9.87
C ALA A 32 -1.75 -3.16 -8.49
N VAL A 33 -1.19 -2.32 -7.65
CA VAL A 33 -1.75 -1.97 -6.34
C VAL A 33 -2.14 -0.51 -6.35
N ILE A 34 -3.41 -0.27 -6.08
CA ILE A 34 -4.01 1.06 -6.11
C ILE A 34 -4.51 1.40 -4.70
N ILE A 35 -4.09 2.50 -4.13
CA ILE A 35 -4.61 3.01 -2.86
C ILE A 35 -5.31 4.33 -3.13
N ASP A 36 -6.62 4.38 -2.88
CA ASP A 36 -7.46 5.56 -3.12
C ASP A 36 -7.30 6.19 -4.52
N GLY A 37 -7.14 5.35 -5.55
CA GLY A 37 -6.95 5.78 -6.93
C GLY A 37 -5.51 6.13 -7.30
N VAL A 38 -4.54 5.99 -6.38
CA VAL A 38 -3.12 6.19 -6.65
C VAL A 38 -2.43 4.85 -6.84
N LYS A 39 -1.74 4.67 -7.96
CA LYS A 39 -0.90 3.49 -8.21
C LYS A 39 0.38 3.56 -7.39
N VAL A 40 0.50 2.68 -6.39
CA VAL A 40 1.59 2.67 -5.40
C VAL A 40 2.69 1.65 -5.69
N ASN A 41 2.63 0.92 -6.81
CA ASN A 41 3.73 0.04 -7.20
C ASN A 41 5.07 0.79 -7.19
N PRO A 42 6.14 0.20 -6.64
CA PRO A 42 7.43 0.87 -6.52
C PRO A 42 8.06 1.15 -7.88
N VAL A 43 8.84 2.21 -7.98
CA VAL A 43 9.56 2.61 -9.20
C VAL A 43 10.66 1.61 -9.56
N SER A 44 11.17 0.87 -8.60
CA SER A 44 12.22 -0.15 -8.78
C SER A 44 11.83 -1.34 -9.67
N GLY A 45 10.55 -1.45 -10.07
CA GLY A 45 10.05 -2.57 -10.86
C GLY A 45 9.79 -3.86 -10.08
N TYR A 46 10.00 -3.86 -8.77
CA TYR A 46 9.58 -4.96 -7.89
C TYR A 46 8.07 -4.89 -7.59
N GLY A 47 7.49 -5.96 -7.07
CA GLY A 47 6.12 -5.97 -6.58
C GLY A 47 5.94 -5.06 -5.36
N PHE A 48 4.68 -4.65 -5.11
CA PHE A 48 4.36 -3.90 -3.91
C PHE A 48 4.57 -4.77 -2.66
N ASP A 49 5.25 -4.22 -1.65
CA ASP A 49 5.47 -4.90 -0.38
C ASP A 49 4.28 -4.71 0.57
N PHE A 50 3.56 -5.80 0.84
CA PHE A 50 2.43 -5.82 1.77
C PHE A 50 2.84 -6.01 3.24
N GLY A 51 4.13 -6.24 3.53
CA GLY A 51 4.63 -6.57 4.87
C GLY A 51 4.37 -5.49 5.91
N GLY A 52 4.45 -4.24 5.49
CA GLY A 52 4.21 -3.07 6.34
C GLY A 52 2.79 -2.51 6.30
N LEU A 53 1.88 -3.06 5.49
CA LEU A 53 0.54 -2.51 5.33
C LEU A 53 -0.30 -2.67 6.60
N ALA A 54 -0.78 -1.55 7.18
CA ALA A 54 -1.74 -1.57 8.28
C ALA A 54 -3.16 -1.65 7.78
N LEU A 55 -3.97 -2.43 8.50
CA LEU A 55 -5.39 -2.59 8.22
C LEU A 55 -6.27 -1.55 8.94
N SER A 56 -5.74 -0.84 9.92
CA SER A 56 -6.49 0.10 10.78
C SER A 56 -7.20 1.21 10.02
N ASN A 57 -6.58 1.71 8.94
CA ASN A 57 -7.14 2.75 8.07
C ASN A 57 -7.84 2.20 6.81
N ILE A 58 -7.87 0.89 6.61
CA ILE A 58 -8.48 0.31 5.42
C ILE A 58 -9.99 0.13 5.66
N ASP A 59 -10.78 0.62 4.73
CA ASP A 59 -12.21 0.39 4.66
C ASP A 59 -12.51 -0.88 3.85
N ARG A 60 -11.90 -1.02 2.66
CA ARG A 60 -12.17 -2.10 1.73
C ARG A 60 -10.95 -2.47 0.89
N ILE A 61 -10.83 -3.77 0.58
CA ILE A 61 -9.87 -4.29 -0.40
C ILE A 61 -10.65 -5.06 -1.46
N GLU A 62 -10.49 -4.65 -2.71
CA GLU A 62 -11.08 -5.29 -3.89
C GLU A 62 -9.97 -5.92 -4.74
N VAL A 63 -10.20 -7.12 -5.22
CA VAL A 63 -9.25 -7.85 -6.07
C VAL A 63 -9.89 -8.12 -7.43
N LEU A 64 -9.43 -7.39 -8.43
CA LEU A 64 -9.83 -7.57 -9.82
C LEU A 64 -8.87 -8.57 -10.47
N ARG A 65 -9.38 -9.74 -10.81
CA ARG A 65 -8.60 -10.85 -11.33
C ARG A 65 -8.63 -10.88 -12.86
N GLY A 66 -7.49 -11.04 -13.47
CA GLY A 66 -7.32 -11.04 -14.92
C GLY A 66 -6.71 -9.77 -15.43
N GLU A 67 -6.49 -9.72 -16.73
CA GLU A 67 -5.85 -8.59 -17.38
C GLU A 67 -6.69 -7.31 -17.23
N GLN A 68 -6.07 -6.28 -16.67
CA GLN A 68 -6.64 -4.96 -16.45
C GLN A 68 -5.74 -3.85 -17.00
N SER A 69 -4.78 -4.20 -17.84
CA SER A 69 -3.76 -3.29 -18.35
C SER A 69 -4.31 -2.14 -19.20
N ALA A 70 -5.48 -2.32 -19.82
CA ALA A 70 -6.15 -1.25 -20.55
C ALA A 70 -6.53 -0.05 -19.69
N LEU A 71 -6.86 -0.25 -18.42
CA LEU A 71 -7.24 0.80 -17.48
C LEU A 71 -6.13 1.19 -16.49
N TRP A 72 -5.25 0.24 -16.14
CA TRP A 72 -4.29 0.40 -15.03
C TRP A 72 -2.83 0.30 -15.47
N GLY A 73 -2.59 0.17 -16.78
CA GLY A 73 -1.24 0.10 -17.35
C GLY A 73 -0.59 -1.28 -17.26
N SER A 74 0.66 -1.38 -17.68
CA SER A 74 1.40 -2.63 -17.87
C SER A 74 1.53 -3.51 -16.62
N ASP A 75 1.53 -2.92 -15.44
CA ASP A 75 1.67 -3.68 -14.18
C ASP A 75 0.40 -4.46 -13.80
N ALA A 76 -0.71 -4.24 -14.50
CA ALA A 76 -2.00 -4.89 -14.24
C ALA A 76 -2.26 -6.13 -15.12
N MET A 77 -1.24 -6.84 -15.55
CA MET A 77 -1.37 -8.06 -16.37
C MET A 77 -1.96 -9.23 -15.57
N GLY A 78 -1.56 -9.42 -14.32
CA GLY A 78 -2.12 -10.43 -13.42
C GLY A 78 -3.45 -10.02 -12.80
N GLY A 79 -3.64 -8.73 -12.61
CA GLY A 79 -4.82 -8.10 -12.02
C GLY A 79 -4.51 -6.86 -11.22
N VAL A 80 -5.51 -6.40 -10.47
CA VAL A 80 -5.45 -5.19 -9.64
C VAL A 80 -5.89 -5.50 -8.21
N ILE A 81 -5.15 -5.01 -7.24
CA ILE A 81 -5.56 -4.92 -5.84
C ILE A 81 -5.89 -3.47 -5.55
N TYR A 82 -7.19 -3.18 -5.37
CA TYR A 82 -7.66 -1.83 -5.06
C TYR A 82 -7.97 -1.71 -3.58
N ILE A 83 -7.32 -0.78 -2.91
CA ILE A 83 -7.45 -0.52 -1.47
C ILE A 83 -8.11 0.84 -1.30
N THR A 84 -9.23 0.87 -0.57
CA THR A 84 -9.91 2.09 -0.19
C THR A 84 -9.67 2.35 1.29
N THR A 85 -9.21 3.55 1.64
CA THR A 85 -9.06 3.97 3.03
C THR A 85 -10.34 4.63 3.55
N LYS A 86 -10.47 4.70 4.88
CA LYS A 86 -11.61 5.32 5.55
C LYS A 86 -11.76 6.79 5.15
N LYS A 87 -12.93 7.18 4.67
CA LYS A 87 -13.22 8.55 4.20
C LYS A 87 -13.98 9.41 5.22
N GLY A 88 -14.50 8.81 6.27
CA GLY A 88 -15.37 9.53 7.21
C GLY A 88 -16.76 9.86 6.68
N LEU A 89 -17.19 9.20 5.61
CA LEU A 89 -18.50 9.43 4.95
C LEU A 89 -19.66 8.65 5.60
N GLU A 90 -19.56 8.25 6.85
CA GLU A 90 -20.70 7.63 7.54
C GLU A 90 -21.87 8.62 7.59
N LYS A 91 -22.98 8.26 6.93
CA LYS A 91 -24.15 9.10 6.81
C LYS A 91 -24.65 9.54 8.20
N GLY A 92 -24.80 10.84 8.38
CA GLY A 92 -25.40 11.43 9.58
C GLY A 92 -24.46 11.65 10.77
N LYS A 93 -23.17 11.33 10.64
CA LYS A 93 -22.19 11.60 11.70
C LYS A 93 -21.30 12.80 11.32
N THR A 94 -21.50 13.90 12.01
CA THR A 94 -20.65 15.10 11.86
C THR A 94 -19.29 14.92 12.55
N PHE A 95 -19.22 14.01 13.52
CA PHE A 95 -17.99 13.65 14.25
C PHE A 95 -18.06 12.19 14.68
N ASN A 96 -16.98 11.44 14.45
CA ASN A 96 -16.81 10.07 14.86
C ASN A 96 -15.38 9.84 15.34
N VAL A 97 -15.21 8.98 16.33
CA VAL A 97 -13.91 8.56 16.88
C VAL A 97 -13.86 7.05 16.86
N ASP A 98 -12.91 6.51 16.08
CA ASP A 98 -12.58 5.09 16.10
C ASP A 98 -11.20 4.91 16.71
N TYR A 99 -11.08 4.03 17.67
CA TYR A 99 -9.80 3.67 18.25
C TYR A 99 -9.69 2.17 18.39
N ASP A 100 -8.47 1.68 18.26
CA ASP A 100 -8.12 0.28 18.51
C ASP A 100 -6.82 0.24 19.31
N PHE A 101 -6.75 -0.68 20.25
CA PHE A 101 -5.54 -0.94 21.02
C PHE A 101 -5.40 -2.44 21.25
N GLY A 102 -4.27 -2.98 20.88
CA GLY A 102 -3.95 -4.39 20.99
C GLY A 102 -2.59 -4.66 21.60
N THR A 103 -2.49 -5.75 22.33
CA THR A 103 -1.22 -6.29 22.80
C THR A 103 -1.14 -7.77 22.46
N GLY A 104 0.07 -8.26 22.24
CA GLY A 104 0.27 -9.64 21.81
C GLY A 104 1.61 -10.24 22.24
N SER A 105 1.84 -11.46 21.79
CA SER A 105 3.11 -12.15 21.99
C SER A 105 4.28 -11.33 21.44
N ASN A 106 5.52 -11.66 21.86
CA ASN A 106 6.74 -10.99 21.44
C ASN A 106 6.77 -9.48 21.74
N ARG A 107 6.08 -9.05 22.82
CA ARG A 107 5.90 -7.64 23.20
C ARG A 107 5.30 -6.81 22.07
N THR A 108 4.33 -7.36 21.38
CA THR A 108 3.57 -6.64 20.36
C THR A 108 2.64 -5.64 21.03
N VAL A 109 2.64 -4.42 20.51
CA VAL A 109 1.72 -3.35 20.88
C VAL A 109 1.24 -2.71 19.57
N ASP A 110 -0.07 -2.62 19.44
CA ASP A 110 -0.75 -1.96 18.33
C ASP A 110 -1.63 -0.84 18.87
N GLY A 111 -1.65 0.30 18.22
CA GLY A 111 -2.56 1.37 18.54
C GLY A 111 -2.98 2.12 17.29
N SER A 112 -4.26 2.48 17.21
CA SER A 112 -4.76 3.37 16.16
C SER A 112 -5.84 4.30 16.67
N LEU A 113 -5.91 5.48 16.08
CA LEU A 113 -6.95 6.49 16.30
C LEU A 113 -7.36 7.09 14.97
N THR A 114 -8.67 7.16 14.74
CA THR A 114 -9.26 7.86 13.60
C THR A 114 -10.31 8.85 14.09
N LEU A 115 -10.14 10.11 13.76
CA LEU A 115 -11.14 11.15 13.92
C LEU A 115 -11.73 11.45 12.56
N SER A 116 -13.04 11.33 12.40
CA SER A 116 -13.69 11.50 11.10
C SER A 116 -15.07 12.11 11.22
N GLY A 117 -15.60 12.62 10.12
CA GLY A 117 -16.95 13.15 10.08
C GLY A 117 -17.33 13.68 8.72
N SER A 118 -18.64 13.94 8.57
CA SER A 118 -19.18 14.55 7.36
C SER A 118 -20.38 15.47 7.66
N ASN A 119 -20.48 16.56 6.90
CA ASN A 119 -21.60 17.50 6.98
C ASN A 119 -21.77 18.26 5.65
N ASN A 120 -22.98 18.28 5.11
CA ASN A 120 -23.33 19.05 3.91
C ASN A 120 -22.38 18.83 2.73
N GLY A 121 -22.02 17.58 2.43
CA GLY A 121 -21.10 17.21 1.37
C GLY A 121 -19.62 17.29 1.76
N PHE A 122 -19.24 18.06 2.77
CA PHE A 122 -17.88 18.05 3.28
C PHE A 122 -17.61 16.82 4.14
N TYR A 123 -16.41 16.29 4.04
CA TYR A 123 -15.92 15.17 4.86
C TYR A 123 -14.47 15.33 5.23
N TYR A 124 -14.09 14.70 6.34
CA TYR A 124 -12.71 14.67 6.80
C TYR A 124 -12.41 13.36 7.53
N ALA A 125 -11.16 12.95 7.49
CA ALA A 125 -10.60 11.88 8.30
C ALA A 125 -9.15 12.20 8.67
N LEU A 126 -8.85 12.17 9.95
CA LEU A 126 -7.49 12.23 10.50
C LEU A 126 -7.21 10.88 11.15
N HIS A 127 -6.18 10.19 10.69
CA HIS A 127 -5.81 8.87 11.17
C HIS A 127 -4.34 8.84 11.61
N GLY A 128 -4.08 8.13 12.69
CA GLY A 128 -2.75 7.78 13.14
C GLY A 128 -2.72 6.36 13.67
N ASP A 129 -1.68 5.62 13.35
CA ASP A 129 -1.44 4.28 13.89
C ASP A 129 0.03 4.03 14.18
N SER A 130 0.28 3.19 15.18
CA SER A 130 1.60 2.72 15.55
C SER A 130 1.57 1.22 15.82
N HIS A 131 2.55 0.51 15.31
CA HIS A 131 2.76 -0.90 15.55
C HIS A 131 4.20 -1.16 15.99
N HIS A 132 4.36 -1.85 17.08
CA HIS A 132 5.66 -2.26 17.59
C HIS A 132 5.64 -3.73 17.98
N THR A 133 6.65 -4.49 17.56
CA THR A 133 6.88 -5.87 18.04
C THR A 133 8.37 -6.16 18.15
N LYS A 134 8.75 -6.96 19.12
CA LYS A 134 10.10 -7.52 19.15
C LYS A 134 10.31 -8.65 18.14
N GLY A 135 9.21 -9.14 17.56
CA GLY A 135 9.25 -10.19 16.55
C GLY A 135 9.77 -11.54 17.06
N ILE A 136 10.04 -12.38 16.12
CA ILE A 136 10.70 -13.69 16.28
C ILE A 136 12.00 -13.65 15.49
N SER A 137 12.96 -14.50 15.80
CA SER A 137 14.09 -14.73 14.89
C SER A 137 13.62 -15.52 13.67
N ALA A 138 14.04 -15.12 12.48
CA ALA A 138 13.82 -15.88 11.25
C ALA A 138 14.67 -17.15 11.21
N LEU A 139 15.82 -17.15 11.90
CA LEU A 139 16.67 -18.32 12.02
C LEU A 139 16.31 -19.22 13.21
N SER A 140 16.56 -20.52 13.04
CA SER A 140 16.36 -21.51 14.09
C SER A 140 17.27 -21.29 15.29
N ASN A 141 16.74 -21.50 16.50
CA ASN A 141 17.55 -21.55 17.72
C ASN A 141 18.52 -22.77 17.75
N ASN A 142 18.30 -23.77 16.91
CA ASN A 142 19.19 -24.92 16.79
C ASN A 142 20.36 -24.59 15.89
N ARG A 143 21.55 -24.98 16.31
CA ARG A 143 22.73 -24.89 15.47
C ARG A 143 22.76 -26.05 14.49
N PHE A 144 23.01 -25.72 13.23
CA PHE A 144 23.25 -26.70 12.16
C PHE A 144 24.68 -26.50 11.64
N ASN A 145 25.43 -27.58 11.54
CA ASN A 145 26.76 -27.59 10.94
C ASN A 145 26.67 -28.37 9.65
N TYR A 146 27.13 -27.82 8.57
CA TYR A 146 27.21 -28.50 7.28
C TYR A 146 28.48 -28.06 6.53
N THR A 147 28.85 -28.83 5.54
CA THR A 147 29.97 -28.48 4.64
C THR A 147 29.36 -27.98 3.33
N ALA A 148 29.67 -26.76 2.92
CA ALA A 148 29.24 -26.20 1.65
C ALA A 148 29.91 -26.95 0.48
N GLN A 149 29.38 -26.76 -0.74
CA GLN A 149 29.91 -27.44 -1.94
C GLN A 149 31.38 -27.15 -2.23
N ASP A 150 31.89 -26.01 -1.79
CA ASP A 150 33.30 -25.61 -1.91
C ASP A 150 34.22 -26.19 -0.81
N GLY A 151 33.69 -27.06 0.06
CA GLY A 151 34.40 -27.66 1.18
C GLY A 151 34.44 -26.81 2.45
N THR A 152 33.85 -25.63 2.47
CA THR A 152 33.82 -24.76 3.64
C THR A 152 32.89 -25.31 4.72
N ALA A 153 33.40 -25.42 5.96
CA ALA A 153 32.56 -25.75 7.10
C ALA A 153 31.69 -24.54 7.50
N VAL A 154 30.39 -24.72 7.48
CA VAL A 154 29.42 -23.69 7.81
C VAL A 154 28.67 -24.11 9.07
N SER A 155 28.59 -23.20 10.04
CA SER A 155 27.74 -23.31 11.22
C SER A 155 26.64 -22.24 11.15
N THR A 156 25.39 -22.64 11.21
CA THR A 156 24.25 -21.73 11.12
C THR A 156 23.25 -22.01 12.23
N GLY A 157 22.44 -21.02 12.59
CA GLY A 157 21.47 -21.11 13.68
C GLY A 157 22.07 -20.77 15.04
N GLY A 158 21.34 -21.09 16.10
CA GLY A 158 21.69 -20.71 17.47
C GLY A 158 21.42 -19.25 17.77
N SER A 159 20.51 -18.63 17.02
CA SER A 159 20.11 -17.25 17.17
C SER A 159 19.46 -16.99 18.52
N THR A 160 19.82 -15.88 19.14
CA THR A 160 19.15 -15.31 20.30
C THR A 160 18.54 -13.95 20.04
N GLU A 161 18.73 -13.44 18.82
CA GLU A 161 18.18 -12.16 18.43
C GLU A 161 16.73 -12.30 17.97
N ARG A 162 16.08 -11.17 17.72
CA ARG A 162 14.70 -11.10 17.27
C ARG A 162 14.57 -10.03 16.21
N ASP A 163 13.89 -10.37 15.11
CA ASP A 163 13.59 -9.47 14.02
C ASP A 163 12.47 -8.51 14.44
N LYS A 164 12.89 -7.35 14.93
CA LYS A 164 11.97 -6.30 15.38
C LYS A 164 11.29 -5.66 14.19
N PHE A 165 10.04 -5.30 14.40
CA PHE A 165 9.33 -4.45 13.47
C PHE A 165 8.68 -3.28 14.20
N HIS A 166 8.84 -2.10 13.63
CA HIS A 166 8.20 -0.87 14.09
C HIS A 166 7.66 -0.10 12.90
N ARG A 167 6.46 0.42 13.05
CA ARG A 167 5.83 1.27 12.04
C ARG A 167 4.95 2.31 12.69
N ASP A 168 5.08 3.55 12.22
CA ASP A 168 4.19 4.66 12.49
C ASP A 168 3.61 5.18 11.19
N ASN A 169 2.34 5.57 11.22
CA ASN A 169 1.66 6.16 10.09
C ASN A 169 0.73 7.27 10.56
N ALA A 170 0.66 8.34 9.78
CA ALA A 170 -0.32 9.40 9.94
C ALA A 170 -0.90 9.77 8.58
N SER A 171 -2.20 10.02 8.51
CA SER A 171 -2.86 10.50 7.31
C SER A 171 -3.93 11.53 7.60
N LEU A 172 -4.09 12.45 6.67
CA LEU A 172 -5.15 13.45 6.66
C LEU A 172 -5.87 13.38 5.32
N ARG A 173 -7.18 13.31 5.38
CA ARG A 173 -8.06 13.38 4.22
C ARG A 173 -9.13 14.40 4.46
N PHE A 174 -9.47 15.19 3.48
CA PHE A 174 -10.67 16.04 3.47
C PHE A 174 -11.15 16.26 2.06
N GLY A 175 -12.44 16.51 1.91
CA GLY A 175 -13.03 16.72 0.61
C GLY A 175 -14.46 17.21 0.67
N TYR A 176 -15.02 17.35 -0.50
CA TYR A 176 -16.40 17.72 -0.73
C TYR A 176 -16.98 16.86 -1.85
N ASP A 177 -18.21 16.41 -1.68
CA ASP A 177 -18.93 15.63 -2.67
C ASP A 177 -20.45 15.91 -2.52
N ASP A 178 -21.06 16.49 -3.55
CA ASP A 178 -22.50 16.73 -3.64
C ASP A 178 -23.17 15.92 -4.77
N ASN A 179 -22.49 14.89 -5.28
CA ASN A 179 -22.84 14.07 -6.43
C ASN A 179 -22.75 14.75 -7.81
N GLN A 180 -22.65 16.06 -7.90
CA GLN A 180 -22.48 16.79 -9.17
C GLN A 180 -21.05 17.29 -9.34
N LYS A 181 -20.43 17.61 -8.26
CA LYS A 181 -19.02 18.06 -8.21
C LYS A 181 -18.38 17.67 -6.89
N GLY A 182 -17.12 17.53 -6.91
CA GLY A 182 -16.40 17.24 -5.69
C GLY A 182 -14.89 17.33 -5.85
N PHE A 183 -14.23 17.35 -4.71
CA PHE A 183 -12.80 17.20 -4.63
C PHE A 183 -12.42 16.32 -3.43
N ASP A 184 -11.27 15.68 -3.52
CA ASP A 184 -10.69 14.83 -2.48
C ASP A 184 -9.21 15.13 -2.36
N PHE A 185 -8.80 15.54 -1.18
CA PHE A 185 -7.39 15.71 -0.80
C PHE A 185 -7.01 14.64 0.20
N LEU A 186 -5.88 13.98 -0.04
CA LEU A 186 -5.28 12.98 0.84
C LEU A 186 -3.78 13.24 0.95
N THR A 187 -3.27 13.24 2.17
CA THR A 187 -1.84 13.13 2.44
C THR A 187 -1.59 12.09 3.51
N SER A 188 -0.52 11.34 3.36
CA SER A 188 -0.07 10.38 4.36
C SER A 188 1.45 10.37 4.47
N HIS A 189 1.91 10.06 5.66
CA HIS A 189 3.32 9.81 5.95
C HIS A 189 3.44 8.53 6.75
N SER A 190 4.27 7.61 6.30
CA SER A 190 4.60 6.38 7.02
C SER A 190 6.10 6.24 7.20
N SER A 191 6.50 5.69 8.33
CA SER A 191 7.87 5.31 8.63
C SER A 191 7.88 3.92 9.21
N GLN A 192 8.63 3.01 8.63
CA GLN A 192 8.76 1.64 9.13
C GLN A 192 10.23 1.22 9.21
N THR A 193 10.51 0.36 10.17
CA THR A 193 11.80 -0.28 10.35
C THR A 193 11.57 -1.77 10.58
N ALA A 194 12.14 -2.62 9.73
CA ALA A 194 12.08 -4.06 9.83
C ALA A 194 13.50 -4.62 9.94
N ASN A 195 13.76 -5.37 11.01
CA ASN A 195 15.00 -6.14 11.12
C ASN A 195 14.88 -7.43 10.30
N PHE A 196 15.98 -7.91 9.81
CA PHE A 196 16.10 -9.15 9.05
C PHE A 196 17.47 -9.79 9.22
N ASP A 197 17.53 -11.10 8.96
CA ASP A 197 18.78 -11.84 8.89
C ASP A 197 19.31 -11.87 7.45
N ASN A 198 20.60 -11.61 7.32
CA ASN A 198 21.30 -11.75 6.06
C ASN A 198 22.01 -13.11 6.02
N SER A 199 21.62 -13.98 5.13
CA SER A 199 22.21 -15.31 5.00
C SER A 199 21.89 -16.29 6.15
N ALA A 200 22.68 -17.32 6.28
CA ALA A 200 22.54 -18.36 7.28
C ALA A 200 23.10 -17.97 8.67
N MET A 201 23.51 -16.74 8.86
CA MET A 201 24.05 -16.24 10.13
C MET A 201 23.10 -15.22 10.75
N ASP A 202 22.93 -15.35 12.07
CA ASP A 202 22.21 -14.39 12.90
C ASP A 202 23.06 -13.13 13.06
N GLU A 203 22.78 -12.12 12.26
CA GLU A 203 23.54 -10.89 12.22
C GLU A 203 22.76 -9.76 12.89
N LYS A 204 23.20 -9.43 14.11
CA LYS A 204 22.64 -8.31 14.85
C LYS A 204 22.86 -6.98 14.13
N GLY A 205 21.79 -6.23 13.95
CA GLY A 205 21.86 -4.86 13.46
C GLY A 205 21.51 -4.67 11.99
N HIS A 206 21.09 -5.72 11.29
CA HIS A 206 20.56 -5.58 9.94
C HIS A 206 19.10 -5.13 9.99
N TYR A 207 18.80 -4.06 9.29
CA TYR A 207 17.42 -3.57 9.17
C TYR A 207 17.23 -2.74 7.91
N THR A 208 16.01 -2.74 7.41
CA THR A 208 15.55 -1.80 6.39
C THR A 208 14.65 -0.75 7.05
N ARG A 209 14.94 0.52 6.78
CA ARG A 209 14.07 1.64 7.15
C ARG A 209 13.49 2.26 5.89
N THR A 210 12.17 2.29 5.81
CA THR A 210 11.45 2.89 4.69
C THR A 210 10.56 4.02 5.20
N ARG A 211 10.62 5.18 4.54
CA ARG A 211 9.74 6.32 4.77
C ARG A 211 9.03 6.63 3.47
N GLU A 212 7.73 6.80 3.55
CA GLU A 212 6.93 7.15 2.40
C GLU A 212 6.02 8.32 2.71
N THR A 213 5.95 9.27 1.78
CA THR A 213 5.03 10.39 1.84
C THR A 213 4.23 10.42 0.55
N LEU A 214 2.90 10.45 0.70
CA LEU A 214 1.95 10.51 -0.40
C LEU A 214 1.15 11.80 -0.31
N PHE A 215 0.99 12.46 -1.46
CA PHE A 215 0.03 13.54 -1.69
C PHE A 215 -0.87 13.17 -2.84
N LYS A 216 -2.17 13.43 -2.68
CA LYS A 216 -3.16 13.29 -3.74
C LYS A 216 -4.16 14.44 -3.68
N LEU A 217 -4.45 15.01 -4.83
CA LEU A 217 -5.59 15.89 -5.05
C LEU A 217 -6.37 15.37 -6.27
N SER A 218 -7.66 15.18 -6.11
CA SER A 218 -8.53 14.81 -7.23
C SER A 218 -9.84 15.56 -7.16
N GLY A 219 -10.53 15.67 -8.29
CA GLY A 219 -11.82 16.31 -8.38
C GLY A 219 -12.65 15.75 -9.53
N PHE A 220 -13.94 16.00 -9.46
CA PHE A 220 -14.86 15.64 -10.53
C PHE A 220 -15.91 16.73 -10.73
N LEU A 221 -16.44 16.76 -11.94
CA LEU A 221 -17.55 17.62 -12.35
C LEU A 221 -18.49 16.80 -13.26
N GLY A 222 -19.78 16.84 -12.96
CA GLY A 222 -20.80 16.01 -13.58
C GLY A 222 -21.06 14.72 -12.78
N ASN A 223 -22.24 14.16 -12.94
CA ASN A 223 -22.65 12.89 -12.34
C ASN A 223 -22.83 11.80 -13.41
N ASP A 224 -23.21 10.59 -13.00
CA ASP A 224 -23.39 9.47 -13.93
C ASP A 224 -24.68 9.61 -14.79
N ASP A 225 -25.59 10.51 -14.41
CA ASP A 225 -26.81 10.81 -15.15
C ASP A 225 -26.62 11.97 -16.14
N GLU A 226 -25.50 12.67 -16.12
CA GLU A 226 -25.18 13.75 -17.05
C GLU A 226 -24.49 13.24 -18.30
N LEU A 227 -24.60 14.00 -19.41
CA LEU A 227 -23.93 13.66 -20.67
C LEU A 227 -22.43 13.56 -20.49
N LEU A 228 -21.83 14.45 -19.72
CA LEU A 228 -20.40 14.55 -19.52
C LEU A 228 -20.05 14.50 -18.03
N LYS A 229 -19.11 13.62 -17.69
CA LYS A 229 -18.48 13.60 -16.38
C LYS A 229 -16.97 13.70 -16.52
N HIS A 230 -16.41 14.71 -15.90
CA HIS A 230 -14.97 14.97 -15.88
C HIS A 230 -14.38 14.50 -14.56
N LYS A 231 -13.24 13.84 -14.62
CA LYS A 231 -12.44 13.49 -13.43
C LYS A 231 -11.00 13.89 -13.68
N VAL A 232 -10.38 14.51 -12.70
CA VAL A 232 -8.98 14.91 -12.71
C VAL A 232 -8.30 14.49 -11.43
N GLY A 233 -7.05 14.07 -11.52
CA GLY A 233 -6.27 13.70 -10.37
C GLY A 233 -4.79 14.01 -10.55
N VAL A 234 -4.14 14.39 -9.46
CA VAL A 234 -2.70 14.49 -9.36
C VAL A 234 -2.24 13.84 -8.06
N SER A 235 -1.17 13.07 -8.13
CA SER A 235 -0.56 12.47 -6.93
C SER A 235 0.95 12.50 -7.01
N HIS A 236 1.58 12.62 -5.86
CA HIS A 236 3.02 12.57 -5.70
C HIS A 236 3.37 11.61 -4.56
N ILE A 237 4.25 10.67 -4.83
CA ILE A 237 4.79 9.73 -3.85
C ILE A 237 6.29 9.95 -3.77
N LYS A 238 6.79 10.08 -2.55
CA LYS A 238 8.23 10.08 -2.25
C LYS A 238 8.51 8.92 -1.31
N THR A 239 9.48 8.08 -1.67
CA THR A 239 9.92 6.94 -0.87
C THR A 239 11.43 7.04 -0.66
N ASP A 240 11.85 7.06 0.60
CA ASP A 240 13.25 6.96 1.01
C ASP A 240 13.45 5.62 1.71
N SER A 241 14.41 4.81 1.29
CA SER A 241 14.70 3.51 1.90
C SER A 241 16.19 3.33 2.13
N ASP A 242 16.54 3.00 3.36
CA ASP A 242 17.91 2.70 3.80
C ASP A 242 17.96 1.27 4.32
N THR A 243 18.89 0.46 3.81
CA THR A 243 19.16 -0.88 4.32
C THR A 243 20.54 -0.92 4.95
N VAL A 244 20.57 -1.10 6.27
CA VAL A 244 21.78 -1.24 7.06
C VAL A 244 22.16 -2.71 7.13
N GLY A 245 23.45 -3.00 6.92
CA GLY A 245 23.97 -4.37 6.80
C GLY A 245 24.30 -4.76 5.35
N TYR A 246 23.57 -4.23 4.39
CA TYR A 246 23.98 -4.04 3.01
C TYR A 246 24.07 -2.54 2.76
N THR A 247 25.10 -2.06 2.12
CA THR A 247 25.15 -0.66 1.67
C THR A 247 24.19 -0.49 0.49
N SER A 248 22.90 -0.41 0.78
CA SER A 248 21.87 -0.19 -0.22
C SER A 248 20.90 0.83 0.29
N ALA A 249 20.87 1.97 -0.37
CA ALA A 249 19.86 3.00 -0.14
C ALA A 249 19.23 3.41 -1.46
N TYR A 250 17.96 3.82 -1.45
CA TYR A 250 17.33 4.42 -2.60
C TYR A 250 16.37 5.55 -2.22
N ASP A 251 16.29 6.52 -3.10
CA ASP A 251 15.31 7.60 -3.11
C ASP A 251 14.49 7.48 -4.39
N ALA A 252 13.18 7.42 -4.25
CA ALA A 252 12.26 7.31 -5.37
C ALA A 252 11.19 8.39 -5.28
N LYS A 253 10.88 9.01 -6.41
CA LYS A 253 9.79 9.99 -6.55
C LYS A 253 8.92 9.60 -7.72
N LYS A 254 7.62 9.66 -7.55
CA LYS A 254 6.65 9.39 -8.60
C LYS A 254 5.57 10.45 -8.60
N LEU A 255 5.44 11.14 -9.73
CA LEU A 255 4.38 12.08 -10.02
C LEU A 255 3.42 11.44 -11.01
N ASN A 256 2.13 11.40 -10.69
CA ASN A 256 1.09 10.98 -11.61
C ASN A 256 0.08 12.11 -11.78
N ALA A 257 -0.38 12.30 -13.00
CA ALA A 257 -1.50 13.17 -13.31
C ALA A 257 -2.42 12.45 -14.30
N ASN A 258 -3.71 12.46 -14.04
CA ASN A 258 -4.69 11.80 -14.90
C ASN A 258 -5.90 12.70 -15.16
N TYR A 259 -6.50 12.46 -16.31
CA TYR A 259 -7.78 13.05 -16.68
C TYR A 259 -8.65 11.97 -17.33
N GLN A 260 -9.89 11.89 -16.90
CA GLN A 260 -10.89 10.99 -17.47
C GLN A 260 -12.13 11.80 -17.86
N LEU A 261 -12.62 11.56 -19.06
CA LEU A 261 -13.89 12.05 -19.56
C LEU A 261 -14.82 10.87 -19.81
N ASP A 262 -15.92 10.80 -19.09
CA ASP A 262 -16.99 9.85 -19.33
C ASP A 262 -18.12 10.57 -20.10
N VAL A 263 -18.52 10.00 -21.24
CA VAL A 263 -19.58 10.49 -22.10
C VAL A 263 -20.73 9.48 -22.07
N ASN A 264 -21.86 9.84 -21.45
CA ASN A 264 -23.03 8.99 -21.28
C ASN A 264 -24.14 9.45 -22.23
N PHE A 265 -24.24 8.85 -23.42
CA PHE A 265 -25.14 9.32 -24.49
C PHE A 265 -26.48 8.56 -24.60
N ASP A 266 -26.64 7.44 -23.91
CA ASP A 266 -27.93 6.75 -23.81
C ASP A 266 -28.30 6.57 -22.33
N ARG A 267 -29.06 7.55 -21.81
CA ARG A 267 -29.43 7.65 -20.39
C ARG A 267 -30.86 7.18 -20.10
N GLU A 268 -31.69 7.11 -21.12
CA GLU A 268 -33.11 6.79 -21.00
C GLU A 268 -33.51 5.48 -21.67
N GLY A 269 -32.58 4.85 -22.37
CA GLY A 269 -32.79 3.60 -23.10
C GLY A 269 -32.70 2.35 -22.23
N THR A 270 -33.13 1.23 -22.83
CA THR A 270 -32.99 -0.11 -22.23
C THR A 270 -31.52 -0.58 -22.10
N LEU A 271 -30.61 0.06 -22.85
CA LEU A 271 -29.19 -0.20 -22.87
C LEU A 271 -28.46 1.12 -22.59
N THR A 272 -27.88 1.25 -21.43
CA THR A 272 -26.99 2.38 -21.13
C THR A 272 -25.72 2.29 -21.96
N GLN A 273 -25.42 3.33 -22.74
CA GLN A 273 -24.22 3.42 -23.56
C GLN A 273 -23.35 4.60 -23.13
N GLY A 274 -22.06 4.36 -22.98
CA GLY A 274 -21.11 5.38 -22.62
C GLY A 274 -19.73 5.11 -23.23
N LEU A 275 -18.94 6.15 -23.36
CA LEU A 275 -17.52 6.11 -23.73
C LEU A 275 -16.70 6.78 -22.65
N SER A 276 -15.60 6.15 -22.27
CA SER A 276 -14.62 6.74 -21.37
C SER A 276 -13.31 6.98 -22.08
N PHE A 277 -12.82 8.21 -22.01
CA PHE A 277 -11.51 8.62 -22.49
C PHE A 277 -10.64 8.86 -21.26
N LEU A 278 -9.54 8.12 -21.16
CA LEU A 278 -8.57 8.26 -20.09
C LEU A 278 -7.22 8.65 -20.68
N THR A 279 -6.59 9.65 -20.08
CA THR A 279 -5.18 9.97 -20.30
C THR A 279 -4.48 10.08 -18.97
N ASP A 280 -3.28 9.53 -18.88
CA ASP A 280 -2.43 9.63 -17.72
C ASP A 280 -1.01 10.04 -18.11
N TYR A 281 -0.37 10.76 -17.20
CA TYR A 281 1.03 11.13 -17.25
C TYR A 281 1.71 10.63 -15.99
N GLN A 282 2.80 9.90 -16.15
CA GLN A 282 3.63 9.46 -15.03
C GLN A 282 5.08 9.90 -15.27
N LYS A 283 5.66 10.53 -14.26
CA LYS A 283 7.10 10.77 -14.15
C LYS A 283 7.62 10.08 -12.91
N ALA A 284 8.67 9.30 -13.07
CA ALA A 284 9.33 8.59 -11.99
C ALA A 284 10.83 8.87 -12.03
N ASP A 285 11.39 9.22 -10.87
CA ASP A 285 12.83 9.40 -10.65
C ASP A 285 13.26 8.36 -9.59
N PHE A 286 14.34 7.64 -9.86
CA PHE A 286 14.88 6.62 -8.97
C PHE A 286 16.40 6.76 -8.89
N ASN A 287 16.92 6.92 -7.68
CA ASN A 287 18.34 7.00 -7.39
C ASN A 287 18.70 5.91 -6.38
N SER A 288 19.68 5.09 -6.68
CA SER A 288 20.23 4.09 -5.76
C SER A 288 21.71 4.35 -5.49
N SER A 289 22.15 4.14 -4.27
CA SER A 289 23.54 4.27 -3.82
C SER A 289 24.00 3.01 -3.08
#